data_2b8e1e28b24f7e4a54e8b2ef29b0e460
#
_entry.id   2b8e1e28b24f7e4a54e8b2ef29b0e460
#
_cell.length_a   1.000
_cell.length_b   1.000
_cell.length_c   1.000
_cell.angle_alpha   90.00
_cell.angle_beta   90.00
_cell.angle_gamma   90.00
#
_symmetry.space_group_name_H-M   'P 1'
#
loop_
_entity.id
_entity.type
_entity.pdbx_description
1 polymer ?
#
loop_
_entity_poly.entity_id
_entity_poly.type
_entity_poly.pdbx_seq_one_letter_code
_entity_poly.pdbx_strand_id
1 'polypeptide(L)'
;MRAWIAWASLALGLAAAFGAQAAVVDPRVLVVTVTVAGRLQDGPEAGNYYVAFNTTPHLLSGPEPDGRNWSHYLLLQRRRFFFAAVRVPDPPPLLFRFTLPPEPYTRASLAADGRTFQAEIPLTLLGALHSALKVNVVTTDRGYRVLDALGAGSGDALGFVRFDPSRELYRQFQDPEGDAPADYDVVTLTLRVQVP
;
A
#
# COMPACT_ATOMS: atom_id res chain seq x y z
N MET A 1 22.65 -20.58 -78.52
CA MET A 1 21.34 -20.18 -77.97
C MET A 1 21.27 -20.71 -76.56
N ARG A 2 21.41 -19.84 -75.57
CA ARG A 2 21.30 -20.18 -74.14
C ARG A 2 20.14 -19.33 -73.57
N ALA A 3 19.09 -20.03 -73.14
CA ALA A 3 17.92 -19.41 -72.49
C ALA A 3 18.23 -19.18 -71.03
N TRP A 4 18.05 -17.96 -70.57
CA TRP A 4 18.11 -17.56 -69.15
C TRP A 4 16.72 -17.61 -68.58
N ILE A 5 16.50 -18.48 -67.61
CA ILE A 5 15.25 -18.54 -66.82
C ILE A 5 15.43 -17.61 -65.61
N ALA A 6 14.66 -16.55 -65.57
CA ALA A 6 14.58 -15.62 -64.43
C ALA A 6 13.64 -16.20 -63.36
N TRP A 7 14.15 -16.43 -62.15
CA TRP A 7 13.33 -16.77 -61.00
C TRP A 7 12.89 -15.46 -60.29
N ALA A 8 11.62 -15.18 -60.37
CA ALA A 8 11.04 -14.13 -59.57
C ALA A 8 10.69 -14.65 -58.17
N SER A 9 11.46 -14.23 -57.17
CA SER A 9 11.18 -14.55 -55.76
C SER A 9 10.08 -13.65 -55.23
N LEU A 10 8.91 -14.24 -54.98
CA LEU A 10 7.77 -13.57 -54.35
C LEU A 10 8.03 -13.56 -52.83
N ALA A 11 8.50 -12.42 -52.28
CA ALA A 11 8.60 -12.24 -50.84
C ALA A 11 7.23 -11.85 -50.29
N LEU A 12 6.53 -12.82 -49.70
CA LEU A 12 5.32 -12.53 -48.89
C LEU A 12 5.77 -11.92 -47.58
N GLY A 13 5.61 -10.60 -47.44
CA GLY A 13 5.78 -9.91 -46.18
C GLY A 13 4.60 -10.20 -45.25
N LEU A 14 4.79 -11.08 -44.29
CA LEU A 14 3.85 -11.22 -43.14
C LEU A 14 4.03 -10.02 -42.20
N ALA A 15 3.22 -9.00 -42.35
CA ALA A 15 3.10 -7.93 -41.36
C ALA A 15 2.38 -8.50 -40.15
N ALA A 16 3.15 -8.91 -39.14
CA ALA A 16 2.61 -9.24 -37.81
C ALA A 16 2.11 -7.95 -37.19
N ALA A 17 0.81 -7.72 -37.25
CA ALA A 17 0.14 -6.68 -36.48
C ALA A 17 0.21 -7.09 -35.00
N PHE A 18 1.23 -6.63 -34.30
CA PHE A 18 1.23 -6.63 -32.83
C PHE A 18 0.19 -5.59 -32.40
N GLY A 19 -1.02 -6.07 -32.18
CA GLY A 19 -2.03 -5.29 -31.49
C GLY A 19 -1.51 -4.99 -30.08
N ALA A 20 -1.13 -3.76 -29.84
CA ALA A 20 -0.88 -3.30 -28.48
C ALA A 20 -2.21 -3.45 -27.72
N GLN A 21 -2.34 -4.52 -26.93
CA GLN A 21 -3.41 -4.62 -25.95
C GLN A 21 -3.20 -3.47 -24.97
N ALA A 22 -4.06 -2.46 -25.04
CA ALA A 22 -4.11 -1.45 -24.01
C ALA A 22 -4.29 -2.17 -22.67
N ALA A 23 -3.31 -2.03 -21.78
CA ALA A 23 -3.42 -2.58 -20.44
C ALA A 23 -4.70 -2.01 -19.83
N VAL A 24 -5.63 -2.88 -19.45
CA VAL A 24 -6.85 -2.48 -18.77
C VAL A 24 -6.40 -1.88 -17.43
N VAL A 25 -6.48 -0.57 -17.33
CA VAL A 25 -6.15 0.13 -16.08
C VAL A 25 -7.28 -0.19 -15.10
N ASP A 26 -6.94 -0.77 -13.96
CA ASP A 26 -7.90 -1.03 -12.90
C ASP A 26 -8.42 0.32 -12.35
N PRO A 27 -9.68 0.68 -12.56
CA PRO A 27 -10.20 1.98 -12.15
C PRO A 27 -10.53 2.03 -10.65
N ARG A 28 -10.47 0.90 -9.95
CA ARG A 28 -10.89 0.79 -8.56
C ARG A 28 -9.96 1.55 -7.63
N VAL A 29 -10.55 2.06 -6.55
CA VAL A 29 -9.87 2.82 -5.51
C VAL A 29 -10.06 2.11 -4.18
N LEU A 30 -8.97 1.89 -3.47
CA LEU A 30 -8.98 1.46 -2.07
C LEU A 30 -9.12 2.70 -1.18
N VAL A 31 -10.22 2.80 -0.46
CA VAL A 31 -10.40 3.80 0.60
C VAL A 31 -9.95 3.18 1.92
N VAL A 32 -8.95 3.79 2.51
CA VAL A 32 -8.40 3.41 3.81
C VAL A 32 -8.82 4.44 4.84
N THR A 33 -9.41 4.02 5.95
CA THR A 33 -9.73 4.89 7.08
C THR A 33 -9.12 4.33 8.35
N VAL A 34 -8.40 5.15 9.07
CA VAL A 34 -7.73 4.80 10.34
C VAL A 34 -8.21 5.73 11.43
N THR A 35 -8.55 5.17 12.60
CA THR A 35 -8.94 5.93 13.80
C THR A 35 -8.04 5.55 14.96
N VAL A 36 -7.61 6.55 15.73
CA VAL A 36 -6.85 6.37 16.97
C VAL A 36 -7.72 6.66 18.20
N ALA A 37 -7.33 6.15 19.37
CA ALA A 37 -8.05 6.36 20.63
C ALA A 37 -8.06 7.82 21.05
N GLY A 38 -6.93 8.52 20.95
CA GLY A 38 -6.76 9.91 21.29
C GLY A 38 -6.92 10.87 20.11
N ARG A 39 -5.98 11.78 19.93
CA ARG A 39 -5.95 12.77 18.83
C ARG A 39 -4.70 12.61 18.00
N LEU A 40 -4.85 12.68 16.69
CA LEU A 40 -3.73 12.68 15.76
C LEU A 40 -2.80 13.85 16.06
N GLN A 41 -1.54 13.55 16.34
CA GLN A 41 -0.53 14.54 16.69
C GLN A 41 0.01 15.24 15.45
N ASP A 42 0.18 16.55 15.54
CA ASP A 42 0.61 17.38 14.39
C ASP A 42 1.74 18.38 14.71
N GLY A 43 2.18 18.42 15.95
CA GLY A 43 3.25 19.30 16.42
C GLY A 43 4.63 18.94 15.85
N PRO A 44 5.65 19.76 16.13
CA PRO A 44 7.02 19.51 15.67
C PRO A 44 7.64 18.22 16.24
N GLU A 45 7.15 17.79 17.40
CA GLU A 45 7.56 16.54 18.07
C GLU A 45 6.64 15.35 17.76
N ALA A 46 5.64 15.54 16.89
CA ALA A 46 4.73 14.47 16.48
C ALA A 46 5.49 13.31 15.85
N GLY A 47 5.05 12.12 16.18
CA GLY A 47 5.48 10.87 15.55
C GLY A 47 4.84 10.67 14.18
N ASN A 48 4.77 9.44 13.76
CA ASN A 48 4.33 9.06 12.43
C ASN A 48 3.20 8.02 12.50
N TYR A 49 2.29 8.08 11.53
CA TYR A 49 1.22 7.09 11.34
C TYR A 49 1.38 6.50 9.94
N TYR A 50 1.64 5.21 9.88
CA TYR A 50 1.83 4.49 8.64
C TYR A 50 0.67 3.56 8.37
N VAL A 51 0.20 3.51 7.12
CA VAL A 51 -0.54 2.37 6.60
C VAL A 51 0.40 1.65 5.66
N ALA A 52 0.86 0.50 6.07
CA ALA A 52 1.82 -0.32 5.35
C ALA A 52 1.13 -1.41 4.54
N PHE A 53 1.57 -1.61 3.33
CA PHE A 53 1.02 -2.60 2.41
C PHE A 53 2.10 -3.60 1.98
N ASN A 54 1.69 -4.85 1.83
CA ASN A 54 2.48 -5.85 1.14
C ASN A 54 1.64 -6.50 0.04
N THR A 55 2.09 -6.36 -1.20
CA THR A 55 1.43 -6.84 -2.42
C THR A 55 2.09 -8.11 -2.98
N THR A 56 3.09 -8.68 -2.30
CA THR A 56 3.77 -9.89 -2.75
C THR A 56 2.85 -11.11 -2.66
N PRO A 57 3.04 -12.14 -3.49
CA PRO A 57 2.19 -13.32 -3.47
C PRO A 57 2.36 -14.21 -2.23
N HIS A 58 3.39 -14.00 -1.43
CA HIS A 58 3.63 -14.77 -0.20
C HIS A 58 2.52 -14.55 0.83
N LEU A 59 1.74 -15.60 1.12
CA LEU A 59 0.57 -15.50 2.01
C LEU A 59 0.93 -15.29 3.48
N LEU A 60 2.11 -15.73 3.90
CA LEU A 60 2.56 -15.68 5.30
C LEU A 60 3.47 -14.49 5.59
N SER A 61 3.70 -13.61 4.63
CA SER A 61 4.59 -12.47 4.75
C SER A 61 3.79 -11.19 4.58
N GLY A 62 3.53 -10.49 5.66
CA GLY A 62 2.84 -9.20 5.69
C GLY A 62 3.74 -8.06 6.18
N PRO A 63 3.23 -6.84 6.19
CA PRO A 63 3.97 -5.70 6.70
C PRO A 63 4.23 -5.86 8.20
N GLU A 64 5.49 -5.96 8.59
CA GLU A 64 5.88 -6.04 10.00
C GLU A 64 6.03 -4.64 10.62
N PRO A 65 5.84 -4.51 11.95
CA PRO A 65 5.93 -3.21 12.62
C PRO A 65 7.28 -2.51 12.48
N ASP A 66 8.35 -3.27 12.25
CA ASP A 66 9.71 -2.76 12.10
C ASP A 66 10.08 -2.32 10.67
N GLY A 67 9.10 -2.26 9.76
CA GLY A 67 9.31 -1.85 8.37
C GLY A 67 9.67 -2.97 7.40
N ARG A 68 9.86 -4.20 7.89
CA ARG A 68 10.12 -5.36 7.02
C ARG A 68 8.87 -5.74 6.23
N ASN A 69 9.08 -6.25 5.02
CA ASN A 69 8.03 -6.74 4.13
C ASN A 69 7.02 -5.67 3.67
N TRP A 70 7.37 -4.39 3.76
CA TRP A 70 6.56 -3.34 3.17
C TRP A 70 6.86 -3.22 1.68
N SER A 71 5.84 -3.26 0.85
CA SER A 71 5.95 -2.95 -0.58
C SER A 71 5.59 -1.51 -0.89
N HIS A 72 4.62 -0.97 -0.15
CA HIS A 72 4.14 0.41 -0.24
C HIS A 72 3.75 0.89 1.15
N TYR A 73 3.69 2.21 1.32
CA TYR A 73 3.13 2.80 2.53
C TYR A 73 2.48 4.16 2.25
N LEU A 74 1.44 4.46 3.01
CA LEU A 74 0.92 5.80 3.22
C LEU A 74 1.46 6.28 4.57
N LEU A 75 1.98 7.50 4.62
CA LEU A 75 2.48 8.14 5.83
C LEU A 75 1.69 9.41 6.10
N LEU A 76 1.15 9.54 7.30
CA LEU A 76 0.73 10.82 7.87
C LEU A 76 1.80 11.30 8.84
N GLN A 77 2.38 12.47 8.57
CA GLN A 77 3.37 13.14 9.42
C GLN A 77 3.07 14.63 9.47
N ARG A 78 2.86 15.19 10.64
CA ARG A 78 2.62 16.63 10.84
C ARG A 78 1.53 17.19 9.91
N ARG A 79 0.37 16.53 9.85
CA ARG A 79 -0.80 16.83 8.99
C ARG A 79 -0.54 16.74 7.48
N ARG A 80 0.58 16.21 7.07
CA ARG A 80 0.92 16.01 5.65
C ARG A 80 0.89 14.53 5.33
N PHE A 81 0.33 14.21 4.18
CA PHE A 81 0.29 12.84 3.68
C PHE A 81 1.37 12.64 2.62
N PHE A 82 1.95 11.45 2.64
CA PHE A 82 2.94 11.00 1.67
C PHE A 82 2.65 9.56 1.28
N PHE A 83 3.00 9.21 0.05
CA PHE A 83 2.90 7.83 -0.43
C PHE A 83 4.22 7.41 -1.06
N ALA A 84 4.63 6.16 -0.86
CA ALA A 84 5.81 5.61 -1.50
C ALA A 84 5.67 4.11 -1.79
N ALA A 85 6.29 3.70 -2.90
CA ALA A 85 6.64 2.31 -3.15
C ALA A 85 7.99 2.03 -2.49
N VAL A 86 8.07 0.94 -1.74
CA VAL A 86 9.34 0.47 -1.15
C VAL A 86 9.98 -0.46 -2.16
N ARG A 87 11.12 -0.08 -2.70
CA ARG A 87 11.95 -1.03 -3.44
C ARG A 87 12.65 -1.89 -2.40
N VAL A 88 12.38 -3.19 -2.44
CA VAL A 88 12.98 -4.16 -1.52
C VAL A 88 14.50 -4.06 -1.64
N PRO A 89 15.20 -3.62 -0.61
CA PRO A 89 16.63 -3.67 -0.59
C PRO A 89 17.09 -4.94 0.08
N ASP A 90 18.17 -5.37 -0.34
CA ASP A 90 19.08 -6.25 0.34
C ASP A 90 20.05 -5.44 1.19
N PRO A 91 20.27 -5.73 2.42
CA PRO A 91 19.66 -6.51 3.49
C PRO A 91 18.58 -5.72 4.27
N PRO A 92 17.93 -6.34 5.28
CA PRO A 92 16.78 -5.72 5.94
C PRO A 92 17.14 -4.31 6.45
N PRO A 93 16.31 -3.33 6.13
CA PRO A 93 16.58 -1.98 6.56
C PRO A 93 16.55 -1.89 8.08
N LEU A 94 17.54 -1.27 8.63
CA LEU A 94 17.45 -0.77 9.98
C LEU A 94 16.28 0.23 9.99
N LEU A 95 15.19 -0.15 10.63
CA LEU A 95 14.01 0.65 10.96
C LEU A 95 13.77 1.86 10.04
N PHE A 96 12.78 1.76 9.15
CA PHE A 96 12.25 2.88 8.35
C PHE A 96 13.25 3.61 7.41
N ARG A 97 14.35 3.00 7.02
CA ARG A 97 15.22 3.51 5.96
C ARG A 97 14.67 3.06 4.60
N PHE A 98 13.75 3.83 4.08
CA PHE A 98 13.21 3.63 2.74
C PHE A 98 14.18 4.18 1.68
N THR A 99 14.36 3.43 0.60
CA THR A 99 15.30 3.79 -0.48
C THR A 99 14.80 4.95 -1.35
N LEU A 100 13.51 5.25 -1.31
CA LEU A 100 12.91 6.36 -2.02
C LEU A 100 12.26 7.32 -1.02
N PRO A 101 12.49 8.62 -1.17
CA PRO A 101 11.75 9.60 -0.39
C PRO A 101 10.25 9.48 -0.70
N PRO A 102 9.37 9.63 0.30
CA PRO A 102 7.94 9.61 0.06
C PRO A 102 7.52 10.87 -0.71
N GLU A 103 6.58 10.69 -1.64
CA GLU A 103 6.00 11.81 -2.40
C GLU A 103 4.77 12.37 -1.68
N PRO A 104 4.51 13.69 -1.74
CA PRO A 104 3.29 14.28 -1.20
C PRO A 104 2.05 13.61 -1.79
N TYR A 105 1.10 13.25 -0.94
CA TYR A 105 -0.13 12.57 -1.33
C TYR A 105 -1.35 13.46 -1.07
N THR A 106 -2.10 13.78 -2.13
CA THR A 106 -3.18 14.76 -2.08
C THR A 106 -4.58 14.14 -1.95
N ARG A 107 -4.71 12.81 -2.14
CA ARG A 107 -5.99 12.10 -2.02
C ARG A 107 -6.18 11.53 -0.62
N ALA A 108 -5.81 12.32 0.38
CA ALA A 108 -5.97 11.97 1.79
C ALA A 108 -6.35 13.20 2.59
N SER A 109 -7.09 12.99 3.69
CA SER A 109 -7.59 14.05 4.54
C SER A 109 -7.70 13.60 5.99
N LEU A 110 -7.70 14.59 6.89
CA LEU A 110 -8.03 14.42 8.30
C LEU A 110 -9.52 14.69 8.48
N ALA A 111 -10.19 13.86 9.27
CA ALA A 111 -11.56 14.10 9.66
C ALA A 111 -11.66 15.22 10.70
N ALA A 112 -12.84 15.83 10.83
CA ALA A 112 -13.09 16.92 11.76
C ALA A 112 -13.00 16.49 13.24
N ASP A 113 -13.10 15.19 13.52
CA ASP A 113 -12.98 14.63 14.88
C ASP A 113 -11.56 14.73 15.45
N GLY A 114 -10.57 15.00 14.60
CA GLY A 114 -9.16 15.07 14.97
C GLY A 114 -8.53 13.72 15.36
N ARG A 115 -9.25 12.62 15.16
CA ARG A 115 -8.84 11.25 15.53
C ARG A 115 -8.71 10.33 14.33
N THR A 116 -9.33 10.72 13.22
CA THR A 116 -9.47 9.88 12.03
C THR A 116 -8.80 10.51 10.83
N PHE A 117 -8.13 9.70 10.04
CA PHE A 117 -7.72 10.09 8.70
C PHE A 117 -8.22 9.09 7.66
N GLN A 118 -8.38 9.58 6.44
CA GLN A 118 -8.82 8.77 5.30
C GLN A 118 -7.94 9.05 4.10
N ALA A 119 -7.69 8.01 3.30
CA ALA A 119 -6.99 8.13 2.02
C ALA A 119 -7.66 7.27 0.94
N GLU A 120 -7.65 7.78 -0.28
CA GLU A 120 -8.12 7.10 -1.49
C GLU A 120 -6.93 6.66 -2.32
N ILE A 121 -6.61 5.38 -2.37
CA ILE A 121 -5.45 4.84 -3.06
C ILE A 121 -5.91 4.08 -4.31
N PRO A 122 -5.66 4.59 -5.53
CA PRO A 122 -5.88 3.81 -6.75
C PRO A 122 -5.17 2.47 -6.65
N LEU A 123 -5.87 1.36 -6.93
CA LEU A 123 -5.25 0.02 -6.85
C LEU A 123 -4.05 -0.10 -7.79
N THR A 124 -4.04 0.67 -8.87
CA THR A 124 -2.89 0.75 -9.79
C THR A 124 -1.60 1.23 -9.14
N LEU A 125 -1.67 2.05 -8.07
CA LEU A 125 -0.49 2.49 -7.32
C LEU A 125 0.13 1.36 -6.49
N LEU A 126 -0.67 0.35 -6.13
CA LEU A 126 -0.21 -0.83 -5.41
C LEU A 126 0.35 -1.92 -6.35
N GLY A 127 0.31 -1.68 -7.67
CA GLY A 127 0.75 -2.62 -8.68
C GLY A 127 -0.23 -3.77 -8.93
N ALA A 128 0.22 -4.80 -9.64
CA ALA A 128 -0.60 -5.98 -9.90
C ALA A 128 -0.76 -6.80 -8.60
N LEU A 129 -1.99 -6.93 -8.14
CA LEU A 129 -2.32 -7.76 -6.99
C LEU A 129 -2.50 -9.21 -7.45
N HIS A 130 -1.54 -10.05 -7.11
CA HIS A 130 -1.59 -11.49 -7.42
C HIS A 130 -2.26 -12.33 -6.31
N SER A 131 -2.52 -11.72 -5.17
CA SER A 131 -3.14 -12.34 -4.00
C SER A 131 -3.83 -11.26 -3.15
N ALA A 132 -4.39 -11.66 -2.02
CA ALA A 132 -4.91 -10.70 -1.05
C ALA A 132 -3.84 -9.67 -0.66
N LEU A 133 -4.25 -8.42 -0.59
CA LEU A 133 -3.47 -7.33 -0.04
C LEU A 133 -3.26 -7.57 1.46
N LYS A 134 -2.05 -7.41 1.94
CA LYS A 134 -1.74 -7.49 3.36
C LYS A 134 -1.48 -6.08 3.88
N VAL A 135 -2.11 -5.73 4.99
CA VAL A 135 -2.12 -4.37 5.51
C VAL A 135 -1.79 -4.39 7.00
N ASN A 136 -0.98 -3.44 7.43
CA ASN A 136 -0.77 -3.13 8.83
C ASN A 136 -0.85 -1.61 9.02
N VAL A 137 -1.29 -1.17 10.19
CA VAL A 137 -1.18 0.23 10.62
C VAL A 137 -0.13 0.27 11.70
N VAL A 138 0.88 1.10 11.54
CA VAL A 138 1.99 1.22 12.48
C VAL A 138 2.15 2.67 12.90
N THR A 139 2.19 2.93 14.18
CA THR A 139 2.50 4.24 14.72
C THR A 139 3.88 4.25 15.36
N THR A 140 4.58 5.38 15.24
CA THR A 140 5.91 5.54 15.81
C THR A 140 6.05 6.89 16.51
N ASP A 141 6.99 6.99 17.42
CA ASP A 141 7.46 8.28 17.87
C ASP A 141 8.28 8.99 16.77
N ARG A 142 8.74 10.21 17.05
CA ARG A 142 9.60 10.98 16.14
C ARG A 142 10.93 10.27 15.85
N GLY A 143 11.43 9.46 16.77
CA GLY A 143 12.67 8.68 16.64
C GLY A 143 12.47 7.35 15.92
N TYR A 144 11.28 7.13 15.36
CA TYR A 144 10.88 5.89 14.67
C TYR A 144 10.81 4.65 15.56
N ARG A 145 10.73 4.82 16.88
CA ARG A 145 10.39 3.70 17.75
C ARG A 145 8.90 3.38 17.59
N VAL A 146 8.58 2.13 17.33
CA VAL A 146 7.19 1.64 17.24
C VAL A 146 6.48 1.87 18.57
N LEU A 147 5.31 2.47 18.52
CA LEU A 147 4.43 2.70 19.66
C LEU A 147 3.25 1.75 19.63
N ASP A 148 2.73 1.47 18.42
CA ASP A 148 1.61 0.58 18.20
C ASP A 148 1.66 -0.06 16.79
N ALA A 149 0.97 -1.19 16.65
CA ALA A 149 0.78 -1.85 15.36
C ALA A 149 -0.51 -2.68 15.37
N LEU A 150 -1.45 -2.39 14.48
CA LEU A 150 -2.75 -3.05 14.36
C LEU A 150 -2.67 -4.58 14.35
N GLY A 151 -1.64 -5.16 13.71
CA GLY A 151 -1.51 -6.60 13.62
C GLY A 151 -1.18 -7.29 14.93
N ALA A 152 -0.60 -6.59 15.90
CA ALA A 152 -0.17 -7.19 17.16
C ALA A 152 -1.34 -7.58 18.08
N GLY A 153 -2.47 -6.86 17.98
CA GLY A 153 -3.64 -7.04 18.84
C GLY A 153 -4.92 -7.45 18.11
N SER A 154 -4.94 -7.37 16.77
CA SER A 154 -6.17 -7.54 15.96
C SER A 154 -6.72 -8.98 15.93
N GLY A 155 -6.10 -9.92 16.63
CA GLY A 155 -6.49 -11.33 16.61
C GLY A 155 -6.07 -12.07 15.32
N ASP A 156 -5.39 -11.43 14.38
CA ASP A 156 -4.75 -12.13 13.27
C ASP A 156 -3.44 -12.73 13.75
N ALA A 157 -3.37 -14.06 13.78
CA ALA A 157 -2.20 -14.81 14.22
C ALA A 157 -0.92 -14.50 13.43
N LEU A 158 -1.03 -13.78 12.31
CA LEU A 158 0.08 -13.40 11.44
C LEU A 158 0.60 -11.99 11.72
N GLY A 159 -0.04 -11.21 12.61
CA GLY A 159 0.38 -9.85 12.94
C GLY A 159 0.11 -8.81 11.84
N PHE A 160 -0.78 -9.12 10.90
CA PHE A 160 -1.28 -8.20 9.85
C PHE A 160 -2.65 -8.67 9.36
N VAL A 161 -3.40 -7.77 8.76
CA VAL A 161 -4.71 -8.09 8.20
C VAL A 161 -4.63 -8.39 6.71
N ARG A 162 -5.46 -9.33 6.23
CA ARG A 162 -5.59 -9.68 4.81
C ARG A 162 -6.90 -9.15 4.26
N PHE A 163 -6.83 -8.55 3.08
CA PHE A 163 -7.97 -8.00 2.37
C PHE A 163 -7.86 -8.33 0.88
N ASP A 164 -8.86 -8.99 0.31
CA ASP A 164 -8.90 -9.32 -1.12
C ASP A 164 -9.82 -8.35 -1.87
N PRO A 165 -9.28 -7.29 -2.50
CA PRO A 165 -10.09 -6.29 -3.19
C PRO A 165 -10.81 -6.83 -4.43
N SER A 166 -10.56 -8.08 -4.84
CA SER A 166 -11.30 -8.75 -5.92
C SER A 166 -12.58 -9.44 -5.43
N ARG A 167 -12.69 -9.69 -4.14
CA ARG A 167 -13.79 -10.45 -3.51
C ARG A 167 -14.50 -9.69 -2.41
N GLU A 168 -13.81 -8.76 -1.77
CA GLU A 168 -14.30 -8.01 -0.62
C GLU A 168 -14.41 -6.52 -0.98
N LEU A 169 -15.59 -5.94 -0.84
CA LEU A 169 -15.80 -4.51 -1.06
C LEU A 169 -15.60 -3.68 0.20
N TYR A 170 -15.70 -4.32 1.36
CA TYR A 170 -15.60 -3.65 2.65
C TYR A 170 -15.12 -4.63 3.72
N ARG A 171 -14.23 -4.14 4.59
CA ARG A 171 -13.82 -4.82 5.82
C ARG A 171 -13.36 -3.83 6.87
N GLN A 172 -13.72 -4.11 8.12
CA GLN A 172 -13.28 -3.35 9.28
C GLN A 172 -12.53 -4.27 10.23
N PHE A 173 -11.46 -3.76 10.76
CA PHE A 173 -10.65 -4.39 11.80
C PHE A 173 -10.64 -3.51 13.03
N GLN A 174 -10.61 -4.14 14.20
CA GLN A 174 -10.51 -3.45 15.48
C GLN A 174 -9.24 -3.92 16.17
N ASP A 175 -8.59 -3.02 16.83
CA ASP A 175 -7.46 -3.27 17.70
C ASP A 175 -7.86 -2.98 19.15
N PRO A 176 -7.32 -3.68 20.17
CA PRO A 176 -7.58 -3.38 21.55
C PRO A 176 -7.18 -1.94 21.90
N GLU A 177 -8.08 -1.20 22.50
CA GLU A 177 -7.80 0.14 23.00
C GLU A 177 -6.98 0.07 24.29
N GLY A 178 -5.93 0.89 24.41
CA GLY A 178 -5.16 1.10 25.64
C GLY A 178 -3.86 0.32 25.74
N ASP A 179 -3.39 -0.27 24.64
CA ASP A 179 -2.08 -0.96 24.60
C ASP A 179 -0.94 -0.04 24.13
N ALA A 180 -1.27 1.19 23.70
CA ALA A 180 -0.34 2.25 23.33
C ALA A 180 -0.75 3.61 23.94
N PRO A 181 0.11 4.66 23.82
CA PRO A 181 -0.32 6.02 24.16
C PRO A 181 -1.49 6.45 23.28
N ALA A 182 -2.59 6.94 23.87
CA ALA A 182 -3.89 7.16 23.21
C ALA A 182 -3.82 7.87 21.85
N ASP A 183 -2.91 8.84 21.69
CA ASP A 183 -2.75 9.58 20.44
C ASP A 183 -2.10 8.76 19.32
N TYR A 184 -1.52 7.64 19.65
CA TYR A 184 -0.85 6.69 18.73
C TYR A 184 -1.49 5.31 18.75
N ASP A 185 -2.44 5.07 19.64
CA ASP A 185 -3.18 3.84 19.83
C ASP A 185 -4.23 3.69 18.72
N VAL A 186 -3.99 2.77 17.79
CA VAL A 186 -4.87 2.50 16.65
C VAL A 186 -6.02 1.64 17.12
N VAL A 187 -7.24 2.12 17.01
CA VAL A 187 -8.43 1.36 17.43
C VAL A 187 -9.23 0.79 16.27
N THR A 188 -9.09 1.36 15.07
CA THR A 188 -9.87 0.86 13.90
C THR A 188 -9.14 1.10 12.60
N LEU A 189 -9.11 0.08 11.75
CA LEU A 189 -8.80 0.16 10.33
C LEU A 189 -10.02 -0.26 9.52
N THR A 190 -10.45 0.59 8.58
CA THR A 190 -11.48 0.25 7.60
C THR A 190 -10.86 0.25 6.19
N LEU A 191 -11.12 -0.81 5.44
CA LEU A 191 -10.75 -0.96 4.04
C LEU A 191 -12.02 -1.07 3.20
N ARG A 192 -12.17 -0.22 2.17
CA ARG A 192 -13.31 -0.24 1.27
C ARG A 192 -12.86 -0.06 -0.17
N VAL A 193 -13.33 -0.92 -1.07
CA VAL A 193 -13.13 -0.76 -2.51
C VAL A 193 -14.27 0.07 -3.09
N GLN A 194 -13.92 1.13 -3.80
CA GLN A 194 -14.85 1.91 -4.61
C GLN A 194 -14.61 1.59 -6.09
N VAL A 195 -15.70 1.32 -6.79
CA VAL A 195 -15.74 1.22 -8.24
C VAL A 195 -16.28 2.55 -8.72
N PRO A 196 -15.57 3.29 -9.59
CA PRO A 196 -16.05 4.56 -10.12
C PRO A 196 -17.29 4.41 -10.99
#